data_5ab235654c3afb394fdc54a53406da50
#
_entry.id   5ab235654c3afb394fdc54a53406da50
#
_cell.length_a   1.000
_cell.length_b   1.000
_cell.length_c   1.000
_cell.angle_alpha   90.00
_cell.angle_beta   90.00
_cell.angle_gamma   90.00
#
_symmetry.space_group_name_H-M   'P 1'
#
loop_
_entity.id
_entity.type
_entity.pdbx_description
1 polymer ?
#
loop_
_entity_poly.entity_id
_entity_poly.type
_entity_poly.pdbx_seq_one_letter_code
_entity_poly.pdbx_strand_id
1 'polypeptide(L)'
;PIKIAIDNVTPQKGSVIDLFGGSNTVAQSLINDYTVYTNDYQAYSYIAAKALIEYHSTNVINSLTLEKVFGKYYKENKAELTKRFSTPLAAEKKFLDDIGDLYYGPTFDKFTDYFDHSAYAGHPENSHPVFNSCISYYSSAEIQKYRENSKLFPYSLFTLYYGNPYFSIHQCVEIDSINYSIDKLLESGEITDEEHSIYLSFLIYCLNLIVISVGDHFAQPQKIKPVKPDLSGERDSINLRERKKIIGKKRTLVQQLYREKFEEYKANYKAGNIANKAFNLDYKILLSDPAFKALNINTAYIDPPYTNAHYSRFYHIPETLVKYDYPEIEYFGRYRTDRYQSGFCIKSQALEEFRTLLRLCKENSLHAVISYSDTAQCILPIEDITSVCQEYYHNNVLIENVAHMYRNFGQKPNRVLAKEYIITCKHKE
;
A
#
# COMPACT_ATOMS: atom_id res chain seq x y z
N PRO A 1 12.28 -10.08 -18.11
CA PRO A 1 12.80 -9.01 -18.97
C PRO A 1 13.54 -7.94 -18.19
N ILE A 2 12.93 -7.31 -17.13
CA ILE A 2 13.57 -6.24 -16.34
C ILE A 2 14.92 -6.69 -15.79
N LYS A 3 14.99 -7.86 -15.12
CA LYS A 3 16.24 -8.40 -14.59
C LYS A 3 17.30 -8.59 -15.69
N ILE A 4 16.92 -9.11 -16.85
CA ILE A 4 17.83 -9.28 -17.99
C ILE A 4 18.42 -7.93 -18.45
N ALA A 5 17.59 -6.89 -18.54
CA ALA A 5 18.04 -5.55 -18.91
C ALA A 5 19.02 -4.97 -17.88
N ILE A 6 18.75 -5.20 -16.58
CA ILE A 6 19.67 -4.81 -15.51
C ILE A 6 20.99 -5.60 -15.59
N ASP A 7 20.92 -6.93 -15.78
CA ASP A 7 22.10 -7.81 -15.92
C ASP A 7 23.01 -7.39 -17.09
N ASN A 8 22.45 -6.83 -18.16
CA ASN A 8 23.20 -6.37 -19.35
C ASN A 8 24.01 -5.08 -19.15
N VAL A 9 23.71 -4.30 -18.11
CA VAL A 9 24.37 -3.00 -17.86
C VAL A 9 25.03 -2.90 -16.50
N THR A 10 24.68 -3.77 -15.57
CA THR A 10 25.22 -3.76 -14.20
C THR A 10 26.36 -4.76 -14.10
N PRO A 11 27.54 -4.37 -13.57
CA PRO A 11 28.63 -5.31 -13.31
C PRO A 11 28.18 -6.44 -12.38
N GLN A 12 28.78 -7.61 -12.55
CA GLN A 12 28.53 -8.74 -11.64
C GLN A 12 28.83 -8.32 -10.19
N LYS A 13 27.90 -8.57 -9.25
CA LYS A 13 27.93 -8.08 -7.87
C LYS A 13 27.98 -6.55 -7.74
N GLY A 14 27.55 -5.83 -8.76
CA GLY A 14 27.38 -4.39 -8.70
C GLY A 14 26.21 -3.95 -7.82
N SER A 15 25.81 -2.70 -7.98
CA SER A 15 24.74 -2.10 -7.18
C SER A 15 23.62 -1.54 -8.05
N VAL A 16 22.38 -1.73 -7.60
CA VAL A 16 21.17 -1.29 -8.29
C VAL A 16 20.29 -0.50 -7.33
N ILE A 17 19.73 0.62 -7.78
CA ILE A 17 18.67 1.31 -7.06
C ILE A 17 17.34 1.21 -7.79
N ASP A 18 16.30 0.79 -7.10
CA ASP A 18 14.91 0.94 -7.53
C ASP A 18 14.39 2.30 -7.04
N LEU A 19 14.23 3.27 -7.96
CA LEU A 19 13.89 4.66 -7.62
C LEU A 19 12.42 4.87 -7.26
N PHE A 20 11.55 3.91 -7.62
CA PHE A 20 10.10 3.95 -7.38
C PHE A 20 9.63 2.60 -6.85
N GLY A 21 10.11 2.21 -5.68
CA GLY A 21 10.03 0.86 -5.12
C GLY A 21 8.62 0.26 -5.06
N GLY A 22 7.59 1.07 -4.79
CA GLY A 22 6.20 0.62 -4.72
C GLY A 22 6.02 -0.61 -3.82
N SER A 23 5.76 -1.77 -4.42
CA SER A 23 5.69 -3.07 -3.73
C SER A 23 7.06 -3.70 -3.45
N ASN A 24 8.15 -3.11 -3.91
CA ASN A 24 9.53 -3.60 -3.83
C ASN A 24 9.76 -4.97 -4.52
N THR A 25 8.89 -5.39 -5.43
CA THR A 25 8.98 -6.70 -6.09
C THR A 25 10.23 -6.81 -6.96
N VAL A 26 10.58 -5.76 -7.71
CA VAL A 26 11.80 -5.74 -8.54
C VAL A 26 13.02 -5.77 -7.64
N ALA A 27 13.09 -4.91 -6.65
CA ALA A 27 14.17 -4.88 -5.67
C ALA A 27 14.40 -6.25 -5.02
N GLN A 28 13.33 -6.92 -4.54
CA GLN A 28 13.41 -8.29 -4.00
C GLN A 28 13.97 -9.32 -4.97
N SER A 29 13.67 -9.20 -6.25
CA SER A 29 14.18 -10.14 -7.27
C SER A 29 15.69 -10.03 -7.50
N LEU A 30 16.32 -8.94 -7.03
CA LEU A 30 17.73 -8.59 -7.26
C LEU A 30 18.63 -8.82 -6.05
N ILE A 31 18.10 -8.99 -4.83
CA ILE A 31 18.89 -9.03 -3.57
C ILE A 31 19.92 -10.16 -3.50
N ASN A 32 19.76 -11.24 -4.27
CA ASN A 32 20.71 -12.35 -4.30
C ASN A 32 21.90 -12.10 -5.24
N ASP A 33 21.79 -11.17 -6.19
CA ASP A 33 22.74 -10.95 -7.26
C ASP A 33 23.49 -9.63 -7.11
N TYR A 34 22.85 -8.63 -6.46
CA TYR A 34 23.33 -7.24 -6.38
C TYR A 34 23.28 -6.71 -4.96
N THR A 35 24.00 -5.62 -4.70
CA THR A 35 23.68 -4.71 -3.61
C THR A 35 22.49 -3.86 -4.04
N VAL A 36 21.38 -3.94 -3.30
CA VAL A 36 20.12 -3.32 -3.69
C VAL A 36 19.80 -2.15 -2.80
N TYR A 37 19.58 -1.03 -3.45
CA TYR A 37 18.98 0.17 -2.87
C TYR A 37 17.55 0.31 -3.37
N THR A 38 16.67 0.88 -2.56
CA THR A 38 15.30 1.19 -3.00
C THR A 38 14.86 2.53 -2.42
N ASN A 39 14.03 3.23 -3.16
CA ASN A 39 13.47 4.50 -2.73
C ASN A 39 11.99 4.58 -3.08
N ASP A 40 11.21 5.16 -2.20
CA ASP A 40 9.84 5.58 -2.51
C ASP A 40 9.49 6.81 -1.68
N TYR A 41 8.68 7.70 -2.24
CA TYR A 41 8.15 8.84 -1.52
C TYR A 41 7.14 8.42 -0.42
N GLN A 42 6.39 7.34 -0.65
CA GLN A 42 5.37 6.88 0.26
C GLN A 42 5.96 6.07 1.43
N ALA A 43 5.62 6.46 2.66
CA ALA A 43 6.17 5.87 3.88
C ALA A 43 5.82 4.38 4.02
N TYR A 44 4.64 3.93 3.56
CA TYR A 44 4.28 2.51 3.61
C TYR A 44 5.19 1.64 2.73
N SER A 45 5.57 2.13 1.55
CA SER A 45 6.52 1.44 0.66
C SER A 45 7.91 1.36 1.29
N TYR A 46 8.35 2.46 1.91
CA TYR A 46 9.62 2.50 2.66
C TYR A 46 9.66 1.50 3.82
N ILE A 47 8.60 1.40 4.63
CA ILE A 47 8.51 0.41 5.72
C ILE A 47 8.57 -1.02 5.18
N ALA A 48 7.86 -1.30 4.08
CA ALA A 48 7.95 -2.59 3.40
C ALA A 48 9.36 -2.85 2.87
N ALA A 49 10.02 -1.84 2.29
CA ALA A 49 11.39 -1.92 1.78
C ALA A 49 12.40 -2.21 2.90
N LYS A 50 12.28 -1.55 4.05
CA LYS A 50 13.12 -1.87 5.22
C LYS A 50 13.00 -3.35 5.60
N ALA A 51 11.78 -3.87 5.72
CA ALA A 51 11.54 -5.24 6.11
C ALA A 51 12.02 -6.28 5.08
N LEU A 52 11.86 -5.98 3.76
CA LEU A 52 12.06 -6.95 2.68
C LEU A 52 13.43 -6.84 2.00
N ILE A 53 14.08 -5.67 2.07
CA ILE A 53 15.33 -5.37 1.37
C ILE A 53 16.44 -5.07 2.35
N GLU A 54 16.28 -4.05 3.21
CA GLU A 54 17.33 -3.60 4.13
C GLU A 54 17.54 -4.60 5.27
N TYR A 55 16.50 -4.94 6.01
CA TYR A 55 16.61 -5.85 7.16
C TYR A 55 16.61 -7.32 6.78
N HIS A 56 16.35 -7.64 5.52
CA HIS A 56 16.54 -8.98 4.99
C HIS A 56 18.01 -9.45 5.05
N SER A 57 18.95 -8.51 5.19
CA SER A 57 20.36 -8.78 5.39
C SER A 57 20.77 -9.06 6.84
N THR A 58 19.88 -8.85 7.81
CA THR A 58 20.14 -8.99 9.24
C THR A 58 19.56 -10.29 9.80
N ASN A 59 20.10 -10.76 10.94
CA ASN A 59 19.60 -11.99 11.57
C ASN A 59 18.57 -11.68 12.68
N VAL A 60 17.67 -10.74 12.42
CA VAL A 60 16.63 -10.33 13.39
C VAL A 60 15.48 -11.32 13.54
N ILE A 61 15.37 -12.27 12.58
CA ILE A 61 14.23 -13.20 12.52
C ILE A 61 14.02 -14.00 13.81
N ASN A 62 15.12 -14.31 14.52
CA ASN A 62 15.07 -15.12 15.74
C ASN A 62 14.57 -14.33 16.96
N SER A 63 14.65 -12.99 16.95
CA SER A 63 14.15 -12.14 18.02
C SER A 63 12.66 -11.80 17.87
N LEU A 64 12.10 -12.01 16.67
CA LEU A 64 10.70 -11.74 16.40
C LEU A 64 9.81 -12.78 17.07
N THR A 65 8.89 -12.33 17.91
CA THR A 65 7.89 -13.18 18.57
C THR A 65 6.51 -12.54 18.54
N LEU A 66 5.49 -13.35 18.30
CA LEU A 66 4.11 -12.88 18.27
C LEU A 66 3.56 -12.58 19.68
N GLU A 67 4.16 -13.16 20.71
CA GLU A 67 3.81 -12.93 22.11
C GLU A 67 4.03 -11.47 22.50
N LYS A 68 5.09 -10.83 21.99
CA LYS A 68 5.31 -9.38 22.17
C LYS A 68 4.13 -8.60 21.59
N VAL A 69 3.83 -8.79 20.31
CA VAL A 69 2.80 -8.03 19.57
C VAL A 69 1.41 -8.21 20.18
N PHE A 70 1.01 -9.45 20.51
CA PHE A 70 -0.31 -9.76 21.07
C PHE A 70 -0.32 -9.79 22.60
N GLY A 71 0.68 -9.15 23.22
CA GLY A 71 0.87 -9.06 24.67
C GLY A 71 0.00 -8.03 25.37
N LYS A 72 0.60 -7.34 26.34
CA LYS A 72 -0.06 -6.37 27.22
C LYS A 72 -0.72 -5.22 26.46
N TYR A 73 0.05 -4.55 25.62
CA TYR A 73 -0.40 -3.34 24.93
C TYR A 73 -1.53 -3.61 23.94
N TYR A 74 -1.44 -4.69 23.16
CA TYR A 74 -2.53 -5.13 22.29
C TYR A 74 -3.83 -5.36 23.07
N LYS A 75 -3.75 -6.09 24.20
CA LYS A 75 -4.93 -6.40 25.02
C LYS A 75 -5.54 -5.15 25.62
N GLU A 76 -4.71 -4.21 26.08
CA GLU A 76 -5.13 -2.94 26.66
C GLU A 76 -5.94 -2.09 25.65
N ASN A 77 -5.37 -1.83 24.49
CA ASN A 77 -6.05 -1.03 23.45
C ASN A 77 -7.32 -1.73 22.94
N LYS A 78 -7.24 -3.04 22.71
CA LYS A 78 -8.40 -3.84 22.25
C LYS A 78 -9.54 -3.81 23.26
N ALA A 79 -9.25 -3.92 24.54
CA ALA A 79 -10.27 -3.88 25.61
C ALA A 79 -10.99 -2.52 25.65
N GLU A 80 -10.23 -1.41 25.56
CA GLU A 80 -10.83 -0.08 25.55
C GLU A 80 -11.67 0.18 24.31
N LEU A 81 -11.18 -0.17 23.12
CA LEU A 81 -11.95 -0.03 21.88
C LEU A 81 -13.20 -0.94 21.87
N THR A 82 -13.08 -2.17 22.36
CA THR A 82 -14.24 -3.08 22.46
C THR A 82 -15.32 -2.50 23.38
N LYS A 83 -14.93 -1.84 24.47
CA LYS A 83 -15.86 -1.14 25.36
C LYS A 83 -16.52 0.05 24.67
N ARG A 84 -15.73 0.93 24.02
CA ARG A 84 -16.25 2.13 23.33
C ARG A 84 -17.18 1.81 22.19
N PHE A 85 -16.88 0.79 21.41
CA PHE A 85 -17.61 0.39 20.21
C PHE A 85 -18.40 -0.91 20.39
N SER A 86 -18.81 -1.23 21.64
CA SER A 86 -19.49 -2.49 21.97
C SER A 86 -20.77 -2.71 21.15
N THR A 87 -21.60 -1.67 20.97
CA THR A 87 -22.87 -1.77 20.21
C THR A 87 -22.64 -2.08 18.73
N PRO A 88 -21.82 -1.29 17.96
CA PRO A 88 -21.56 -1.65 16.56
C PRO A 88 -20.84 -2.98 16.40
N LEU A 89 -19.95 -3.37 17.30
CA LEU A 89 -19.29 -4.68 17.28
C LEU A 89 -20.29 -5.83 17.43
N ALA A 90 -21.21 -5.73 18.42
CA ALA A 90 -22.26 -6.74 18.64
C ALA A 90 -23.22 -6.81 17.44
N ALA A 91 -23.60 -5.66 16.88
CA ALA A 91 -24.48 -5.58 15.72
C ALA A 91 -23.83 -6.19 14.47
N GLU A 92 -22.56 -5.82 14.18
CA GLU A 92 -21.80 -6.37 13.05
C GLU A 92 -21.70 -7.90 13.15
N LYS A 93 -21.31 -8.40 14.33
CA LYS A 93 -21.28 -9.84 14.58
C LYS A 93 -22.60 -10.50 14.29
N LYS A 94 -23.71 -9.93 14.82
CA LYS A 94 -25.06 -10.45 14.59
C LYS A 94 -25.43 -10.44 13.11
N PHE A 95 -25.18 -9.36 12.36
CA PHE A 95 -25.45 -9.30 10.93
C PHE A 95 -24.68 -10.38 10.16
N LEU A 96 -23.41 -10.58 10.47
CA LEU A 96 -22.56 -11.57 9.80
C LEU A 96 -22.99 -13.01 10.14
N ASP A 97 -23.43 -13.25 11.38
CA ASP A 97 -23.97 -14.56 11.81
C ASP A 97 -25.34 -14.84 11.14
N ASP A 98 -26.25 -13.84 11.13
CA ASP A 98 -27.61 -13.97 10.56
C ASP A 98 -27.60 -14.20 9.02
N ILE A 99 -26.62 -13.66 8.29
CA ILE A 99 -26.49 -13.86 6.83
C ILE A 99 -26.26 -15.34 6.51
N GLY A 100 -25.51 -16.07 7.35
CA GLY A 100 -25.13 -17.46 7.06
C GLY A 100 -24.51 -17.59 5.67
N ASP A 101 -25.14 -18.43 4.82
CA ASP A 101 -24.77 -18.64 3.41
C ASP A 101 -25.73 -17.97 2.41
N LEU A 102 -26.68 -17.18 2.88
CA LEU A 102 -27.65 -16.47 2.06
C LEU A 102 -27.21 -15.02 1.83
N TYR A 103 -26.69 -14.74 0.66
CA TYR A 103 -26.15 -13.42 0.28
C TYR A 103 -27.19 -12.51 -0.40
N TYR A 104 -28.48 -12.71 -0.13
CA TYR A 104 -29.63 -11.93 -0.64
C TYR A 104 -30.84 -12.03 0.29
N GLY A 105 -31.88 -11.23 0.01
CA GLY A 105 -33.12 -11.19 0.78
C GLY A 105 -33.05 -10.31 2.03
N PRO A 106 -34.13 -10.27 2.84
CA PRO A 106 -34.34 -9.27 3.88
C PRO A 106 -33.23 -9.19 4.93
N THR A 107 -32.59 -10.30 5.26
CA THR A 107 -31.47 -10.34 6.20
C THR A 107 -30.21 -9.64 5.62
N PHE A 108 -29.95 -9.92 4.34
CA PHE A 108 -28.84 -9.27 3.65
C PHE A 108 -29.12 -7.78 3.41
N ASP A 109 -30.36 -7.38 3.18
CA ASP A 109 -30.75 -5.98 2.98
C ASP A 109 -30.52 -5.15 4.26
N LYS A 110 -30.80 -5.71 5.44
CA LYS A 110 -30.46 -5.08 6.74
C LYS A 110 -28.96 -4.89 6.90
N PHE A 111 -28.15 -5.86 6.49
CA PHE A 111 -26.71 -5.73 6.48
C PHE A 111 -26.26 -4.65 5.48
N THR A 112 -26.90 -4.56 4.30
CA THR A 112 -26.58 -3.55 3.30
C THR A 112 -26.86 -2.14 3.84
N ASP A 113 -27.98 -1.94 4.53
CA ASP A 113 -28.31 -0.68 5.17
C ASP A 113 -27.25 -0.29 6.22
N TYR A 114 -26.87 -1.22 7.10
CA TYR A 114 -25.75 -1.02 8.04
C TYR A 114 -24.44 -0.67 7.31
N PHE A 115 -24.15 -1.37 6.20
CA PHE A 115 -22.91 -1.19 5.43
C PHE A 115 -22.85 0.19 4.78
N ASP A 116 -23.95 0.66 4.21
CA ASP A 116 -24.01 1.91 3.46
C ASP A 116 -24.06 3.15 4.37
N HIS A 117 -24.50 3.01 5.63
CA HIS A 117 -24.69 4.11 6.59
C HIS A 117 -23.71 4.03 7.77
N SER A 118 -22.41 4.01 7.49
CA SER A 118 -21.37 4.00 8.53
C SER A 118 -21.00 5.40 9.00
N ALA A 119 -20.85 5.58 10.32
CA ALA A 119 -20.19 6.76 10.86
C ALA A 119 -18.69 6.77 10.50
N TYR A 120 -18.12 7.96 10.30
CA TYR A 120 -16.67 8.13 10.13
C TYR A 120 -16.20 9.50 10.61
N ALA A 121 -14.89 9.64 10.75
CA ALA A 121 -14.25 10.81 11.34
C ALA A 121 -14.73 12.14 10.76
N GLY A 122 -15.28 13.01 11.60
CA GLY A 122 -15.84 14.30 11.23
C GLY A 122 -17.24 14.26 10.60
N HIS A 123 -17.80 13.05 10.34
CA HIS A 123 -19.09 12.86 9.65
C HIS A 123 -19.96 11.83 10.39
N PRO A 124 -20.46 12.15 11.58
CA PRO A 124 -21.36 11.29 12.34
C PRO A 124 -22.81 11.29 11.84
N GLU A 125 -23.19 12.27 11.03
CA GLU A 125 -24.55 12.47 10.52
C GLU A 125 -24.99 11.37 9.56
N ASN A 126 -26.26 11.02 9.57
CA ASN A 126 -26.87 10.00 8.72
C ASN A 126 -26.28 8.58 8.87
N SER A 127 -25.61 8.32 10.00
CA SER A 127 -25.13 6.98 10.29
C SER A 127 -26.22 6.04 10.79
N HIS A 128 -26.03 4.74 10.56
CA HIS A 128 -26.95 3.72 11.06
C HIS A 128 -27.12 3.81 12.58
N PRO A 129 -28.31 3.60 13.14
CA PRO A 129 -28.59 3.76 14.58
C PRO A 129 -27.68 2.96 15.52
N VAL A 130 -27.07 1.90 15.07
CA VAL A 130 -26.09 1.12 15.87
C VAL A 130 -24.89 1.94 16.32
N PHE A 131 -24.60 3.07 15.67
CA PHE A 131 -23.51 3.97 16.03
C PHE A 131 -23.89 5.01 17.11
N ASN A 132 -25.19 5.15 17.47
CA ASN A 132 -25.67 6.20 18.38
C ASN A 132 -24.92 6.19 19.74
N SER A 133 -24.60 5.01 20.27
CA SER A 133 -23.91 4.88 21.56
C SER A 133 -22.45 5.34 21.55
N CYS A 134 -21.82 5.44 20.38
CA CYS A 134 -20.44 5.83 20.20
C CYS A 134 -20.26 7.02 19.26
N ILE A 135 -21.35 7.68 18.86
CA ILE A 135 -21.37 8.72 17.83
C ILE A 135 -20.47 9.91 18.18
N SER A 136 -20.34 10.24 19.46
CA SER A 136 -19.48 11.34 19.95
C SER A 136 -18.01 11.16 19.60
N TYR A 137 -17.53 9.92 19.50
CA TYR A 137 -16.13 9.65 19.13
C TYR A 137 -15.82 10.01 17.67
N TYR A 138 -16.84 10.11 16.80
CA TYR A 138 -16.68 10.49 15.40
C TYR A 138 -16.77 12.02 15.18
N SER A 139 -17.06 12.80 16.22
CA SER A 139 -17.19 14.25 16.10
C SER A 139 -15.88 14.94 15.72
N SER A 140 -15.98 16.04 14.98
CA SER A 140 -14.80 16.84 14.59
C SER A 140 -13.98 17.29 15.82
N ALA A 141 -14.64 17.61 16.93
CA ALA A 141 -13.96 18.01 18.18
C ALA A 141 -13.15 16.86 18.78
N GLU A 142 -13.64 15.62 18.72
CA GLU A 142 -12.90 14.46 19.22
C GLU A 142 -11.72 14.13 18.28
N ILE A 143 -11.94 14.15 16.97
CA ILE A 143 -10.90 13.93 15.96
C ILE A 143 -9.77 14.96 16.10
N GLN A 144 -10.10 16.21 16.39
CA GLN A 144 -9.10 17.27 16.58
C GLN A 144 -8.13 16.96 17.74
N LYS A 145 -8.59 16.35 18.83
CA LYS A 145 -7.70 15.92 19.93
C LYS A 145 -6.65 14.92 19.47
N TYR A 146 -7.06 13.97 18.63
CA TYR A 146 -6.13 12.99 18.04
C TYR A 146 -5.16 13.61 17.05
N ARG A 147 -5.57 14.64 16.30
CA ARG A 147 -4.67 15.39 15.41
C ARG A 147 -3.61 16.17 16.19
N GLU A 148 -3.98 16.75 17.33
CA GLU A 148 -3.05 17.44 18.21
C GLU A 148 -2.09 16.49 18.92
N ASN A 149 -2.52 15.26 19.21
CA ASN A 149 -1.71 14.20 19.78
C ASN A 149 -2.10 12.84 19.18
N SER A 150 -1.44 12.46 18.09
CA SER A 150 -1.75 11.22 17.38
C SER A 150 -1.47 9.94 18.20
N LYS A 151 -0.68 10.06 19.28
CA LYS A 151 -0.38 8.96 20.20
C LYS A 151 -1.31 8.90 21.41
N LEU A 152 -2.42 9.65 21.37
CA LEU A 152 -3.43 9.63 22.40
C LEU A 152 -4.06 8.23 22.51
N PHE A 153 -4.13 7.71 23.73
CA PHE A 153 -4.79 6.42 24.03
C PHE A 153 -6.33 6.57 24.10
N PRO A 154 -7.08 5.62 23.57
CA PRO A 154 -6.65 4.48 22.76
C PRO A 154 -6.35 4.87 21.32
N TYR A 155 -5.46 4.11 20.65
CA TYR A 155 -5.33 4.19 19.22
C TYR A 155 -6.63 3.75 18.57
N SER A 156 -7.23 4.59 17.72
CA SER A 156 -8.58 4.39 17.18
C SER A 156 -8.74 4.87 15.74
N LEU A 157 -7.63 5.17 15.04
CA LEU A 157 -7.65 5.78 13.72
C LEU A 157 -8.45 4.92 12.72
N PHE A 158 -8.14 3.62 12.60
CA PHE A 158 -8.83 2.74 11.66
C PHE A 158 -10.30 2.58 12.02
N THR A 159 -10.61 2.44 13.31
CA THR A 159 -11.98 2.32 13.80
C THR A 159 -12.79 3.58 13.45
N LEU A 160 -12.21 4.77 13.56
CA LEU A 160 -12.89 6.03 13.30
C LEU A 160 -12.92 6.40 11.81
N TYR A 161 -11.92 6.04 11.01
CA TYR A 161 -11.79 6.48 9.63
C TYR A 161 -12.30 5.47 8.61
N TYR A 162 -11.99 4.18 8.79
CA TYR A 162 -12.13 3.15 7.75
C TYR A 162 -13.09 2.03 8.13
N GLY A 163 -13.63 2.06 9.35
CA GLY A 163 -14.60 1.08 9.82
C GLY A 163 -15.83 1.01 8.95
N ASN A 164 -16.29 -0.19 8.72
CA ASN A 164 -17.39 -0.67 7.92
C ASN A 164 -17.17 -0.67 6.39
N PRO A 165 -16.92 0.42 5.67
CA PRO A 165 -16.83 0.32 4.20
C PRO A 165 -15.56 -0.36 3.69
N TYR A 166 -14.42 -0.15 4.33
CA TYR A 166 -13.15 -0.79 3.92
C TYR A 166 -12.85 -2.06 4.70
N PHE A 167 -13.15 -2.05 5.99
CA PHE A 167 -12.87 -3.14 6.93
C PHE A 167 -14.06 -3.32 7.87
N SER A 168 -14.20 -4.49 8.48
CA SER A 168 -15.14 -4.66 9.59
C SER A 168 -14.73 -3.81 10.79
N ILE A 169 -15.67 -3.43 11.64
CA ILE A 169 -15.34 -2.70 12.89
C ILE A 169 -14.41 -3.54 13.77
N HIS A 170 -14.67 -4.87 13.89
CA HIS A 170 -13.78 -5.74 14.65
C HIS A 170 -12.36 -5.81 14.06
N GLN A 171 -12.21 -5.76 12.71
CA GLN A 171 -10.90 -5.70 12.05
C GLN A 171 -10.19 -4.40 12.36
N CYS A 172 -10.90 -3.27 12.32
CA CYS A 172 -10.32 -1.98 12.67
C CYS A 172 -9.83 -1.93 14.12
N VAL A 173 -10.61 -2.47 15.06
CA VAL A 173 -10.21 -2.61 16.47
C VAL A 173 -8.93 -3.44 16.60
N GLU A 174 -8.78 -4.52 15.84
CA GLU A 174 -7.57 -5.33 15.84
C GLU A 174 -6.38 -4.60 15.20
N ILE A 175 -6.58 -3.91 14.07
CA ILE A 175 -5.55 -3.12 13.39
C ILE A 175 -5.01 -2.02 14.30
N ASP A 176 -5.89 -1.21 14.88
CA ASP A 176 -5.51 -0.15 15.83
C ASP A 176 -4.74 -0.72 17.03
N SER A 177 -5.17 -1.89 17.53
CA SER A 177 -4.54 -2.51 18.72
C SER A 177 -3.19 -3.14 18.42
N ILE A 178 -3.01 -3.70 17.22
CA ILE A 178 -1.70 -4.20 16.77
C ILE A 178 -0.74 -3.01 16.60
N ASN A 179 -1.19 -1.93 15.93
CA ASN A 179 -0.34 -0.76 15.72
C ASN A 179 0.07 -0.11 17.04
N TYR A 180 -0.87 0.08 17.97
CA TYR A 180 -0.59 0.56 19.33
C TYR A 180 0.46 -0.31 20.03
N SER A 181 0.31 -1.64 19.93
CA SER A 181 1.25 -2.56 20.57
C SER A 181 2.66 -2.43 19.99
N ILE A 182 2.78 -2.38 18.66
CA ILE A 182 4.08 -2.25 17.96
C ILE A 182 4.77 -0.93 18.36
N ASP A 183 4.04 0.18 18.37
CA ASP A 183 4.57 1.49 18.75
C ASP A 183 5.00 1.52 20.23
N LYS A 184 4.20 0.95 21.14
CA LYS A 184 4.54 0.91 22.56
C LYS A 184 5.72 0.01 22.88
N LEU A 185 5.87 -1.10 22.16
CA LEU A 185 7.05 -1.96 22.28
C LEU A 185 8.32 -1.23 21.83
N LEU A 186 8.24 -0.43 20.76
CA LEU A 186 9.37 0.41 20.33
C LEU A 186 9.67 1.51 21.36
N GLU A 187 8.66 2.24 21.83
CA GLU A 187 8.82 3.30 22.83
C GLU A 187 9.41 2.79 24.15
N SER A 188 9.09 1.57 24.55
CA SER A 188 9.63 0.93 25.76
C SER A 188 11.02 0.31 25.57
N GLY A 189 11.53 0.26 24.32
CA GLY A 189 12.78 -0.41 23.99
C GLY A 189 12.73 -1.94 24.02
N GLU A 190 11.53 -2.53 24.03
CA GLU A 190 11.33 -3.98 23.99
C GLU A 190 11.54 -4.57 22.58
N ILE A 191 11.47 -3.73 21.55
CA ILE A 191 11.82 -4.04 20.17
C ILE A 191 12.71 -2.96 19.55
N THR A 192 13.47 -3.32 18.54
CA THR A 192 14.29 -2.40 17.76
C THR A 192 13.50 -1.74 16.62
N ASP A 193 14.06 -0.69 16.00
CA ASP A 193 13.49 -0.09 14.76
C ASP A 193 13.35 -1.11 13.63
N GLU A 194 14.27 -2.08 13.55
CA GLU A 194 14.21 -3.18 12.59
C GLU A 194 12.98 -4.06 12.84
N GLU A 195 12.83 -4.54 14.08
CA GLU A 195 11.69 -5.36 14.48
C GLU A 195 10.36 -4.60 14.29
N HIS A 196 10.31 -3.31 14.65
CA HIS A 196 9.15 -2.43 14.43
C HIS A 196 8.75 -2.41 12.95
N SER A 197 9.69 -2.14 12.04
CA SER A 197 9.44 -2.07 10.61
C SER A 197 8.95 -3.42 10.06
N ILE A 198 9.50 -4.52 10.54
CA ILE A 198 9.09 -5.86 10.13
C ILE A 198 7.66 -6.15 10.62
N TYR A 199 7.35 -5.91 11.90
CA TYR A 199 6.00 -6.12 12.44
C TYR A 199 4.95 -5.24 11.74
N LEU A 200 5.28 -3.98 11.45
CA LEU A 200 4.38 -3.05 10.76
C LEU A 200 4.16 -3.48 9.30
N SER A 201 5.18 -4.01 8.61
CA SER A 201 5.05 -4.51 7.25
C SER A 201 4.08 -5.70 7.13
N PHE A 202 4.01 -6.58 8.14
CA PHE A 202 2.98 -7.63 8.18
C PHE A 202 1.58 -7.06 8.31
N LEU A 203 1.41 -6.00 9.11
CA LEU A 203 0.09 -5.35 9.23
C LEU A 203 -0.32 -4.72 7.89
N ILE A 204 0.59 -4.03 7.19
CA ILE A 204 0.37 -3.51 5.83
C ILE A 204 -0.05 -4.64 4.88
N TYR A 205 0.62 -5.79 4.93
CA TYR A 205 0.28 -6.93 4.10
C TYR A 205 -1.11 -7.49 4.42
N CYS A 206 -1.46 -7.59 5.70
CA CYS A 206 -2.81 -8.00 6.11
C CYS A 206 -3.89 -7.05 5.58
N LEU A 207 -3.67 -5.72 5.60
CA LEU A 207 -4.62 -4.76 5.03
C LEU A 207 -4.92 -5.07 3.55
N ASN A 208 -3.90 -5.36 2.74
CA ASN A 208 -4.07 -5.68 1.31
C ASN A 208 -4.95 -6.93 1.10
N LEU A 209 -4.89 -7.90 1.99
CA LEU A 209 -5.65 -9.14 1.86
C LEU A 209 -7.13 -8.98 2.24
N ILE A 210 -7.44 -8.11 3.21
CA ILE A 210 -8.80 -8.00 3.77
C ILE A 210 -9.57 -6.77 3.28
N VAL A 211 -8.93 -5.80 2.63
CA VAL A 211 -9.60 -4.57 2.18
C VAL A 211 -10.78 -4.85 1.25
N ILE A 212 -11.91 -4.20 1.51
CA ILE A 212 -13.13 -4.26 0.70
C ILE A 212 -13.14 -3.05 -0.22
N SER A 213 -12.61 -3.24 -1.42
CA SER A 213 -12.40 -2.14 -2.35
C SER A 213 -12.58 -2.56 -3.80
N VAL A 214 -12.73 -1.58 -4.68
CA VAL A 214 -12.78 -1.79 -6.13
C VAL A 214 -11.35 -1.98 -6.63
N GLY A 215 -11.08 -3.08 -7.33
CA GLY A 215 -9.80 -3.32 -8.00
C GLY A 215 -8.66 -3.80 -7.10
N ASP A 216 -8.98 -4.32 -5.91
CA ASP A 216 -8.01 -4.85 -4.93
C ASP A 216 -6.90 -3.86 -4.52
N HIS A 217 -7.22 -2.54 -4.56
CA HIS A 217 -6.41 -1.44 -4.03
C HIS A 217 -7.31 -0.53 -3.16
N PHE A 218 -6.76 0.47 -2.46
CA PHE A 218 -7.50 1.21 -1.44
C PHE A 218 -8.25 2.45 -1.95
N ALA A 219 -8.31 2.70 -3.27
CA ALA A 219 -8.85 3.96 -3.80
C ALA A 219 -10.33 4.19 -3.49
N GLN A 220 -11.16 3.16 -3.54
CA GLN A 220 -12.59 3.31 -3.25
C GLN A 220 -13.13 2.06 -2.58
N PRO A 221 -13.96 2.20 -1.53
CA PRO A 221 -14.66 1.06 -0.97
C PRO A 221 -15.64 0.49 -2.00
N GLN A 222 -15.81 -0.80 -1.98
CA GLN A 222 -16.76 -1.49 -2.87
C GLN A 222 -18.18 -1.27 -2.38
N LYS A 223 -19.08 -0.82 -3.26
CA LYS A 223 -20.51 -0.75 -2.96
C LYS A 223 -21.16 -2.12 -3.11
N ILE A 224 -22.10 -2.42 -2.24
CA ILE A 224 -22.95 -3.60 -2.37
C ILE A 224 -23.98 -3.34 -3.48
N LYS A 225 -23.95 -4.15 -4.53
CA LYS A 225 -24.88 -4.03 -5.65
C LYS A 225 -26.14 -4.86 -5.42
N PRO A 226 -27.32 -4.38 -5.86
CA PRO A 226 -28.57 -5.14 -5.73
C PRO A 226 -28.51 -6.46 -6.51
N VAL A 227 -29.25 -7.45 -6.03
CA VAL A 227 -29.45 -8.75 -6.67
C VAL A 227 -30.94 -8.98 -6.75
N LYS A 228 -31.44 -9.39 -7.90
CA LYS A 228 -32.87 -9.71 -8.09
C LYS A 228 -33.22 -11.01 -7.37
N PRO A 229 -34.43 -11.11 -6.81
CA PRO A 229 -34.86 -12.30 -6.07
C PRO A 229 -34.87 -13.60 -6.90
N ASP A 230 -35.13 -13.50 -8.19
CA ASP A 230 -35.21 -14.64 -9.12
C ASP A 230 -33.85 -15.14 -9.62
N LEU A 231 -32.75 -14.41 -9.32
CA LEU A 231 -31.37 -14.72 -9.73
C LEU A 231 -31.24 -15.01 -11.25
N SER A 232 -32.14 -14.46 -12.08
CA SER A 232 -32.31 -14.84 -13.48
C SER A 232 -31.28 -14.25 -14.43
N GLY A 233 -30.46 -13.30 -13.95
CA GLY A 233 -29.51 -12.59 -14.79
C GLY A 233 -28.04 -12.98 -14.52
N GLU A 234 -27.19 -12.99 -15.57
CA GLU A 234 -25.74 -13.13 -15.45
C GLU A 234 -25.15 -12.08 -14.47
N ARG A 235 -25.69 -10.86 -14.51
CA ARG A 235 -25.29 -9.76 -13.61
C ARG A 235 -25.58 -10.09 -12.15
N ASP A 236 -26.69 -10.78 -11.86
CA ASP A 236 -27.07 -11.18 -10.49
C ASP A 236 -26.10 -12.23 -9.95
N SER A 237 -25.68 -13.18 -10.77
CA SER A 237 -24.65 -14.16 -10.42
C SER A 237 -23.31 -13.50 -10.11
N ILE A 238 -22.90 -12.46 -10.86
CA ILE A 238 -21.68 -11.69 -10.58
C ILE A 238 -21.81 -10.92 -9.27
N ASN A 239 -22.93 -10.22 -9.05
CA ASN A 239 -23.18 -9.45 -7.84
C ASN A 239 -23.22 -10.37 -6.60
N LEU A 240 -23.81 -11.55 -6.71
CA LEU A 240 -23.86 -12.54 -5.62
C LEU A 240 -22.45 -13.02 -5.24
N ARG A 241 -21.58 -13.27 -6.21
CA ARG A 241 -20.19 -13.63 -5.97
C ARG A 241 -19.41 -12.49 -5.31
N GLU A 242 -19.64 -11.23 -5.72
CA GLU A 242 -19.05 -10.07 -5.08
C GLU A 242 -19.51 -9.93 -3.62
N ARG A 243 -20.78 -10.12 -3.33
CA ARG A 243 -21.33 -10.12 -1.96
C ARG A 243 -20.69 -11.21 -1.10
N LYS A 244 -20.55 -12.42 -1.63
CA LYS A 244 -19.86 -13.53 -0.95
C LYS A 244 -18.41 -13.17 -0.62
N LYS A 245 -17.69 -12.52 -1.57
CA LYS A 245 -16.30 -12.04 -1.34
C LYS A 245 -16.26 -10.99 -0.22
N ILE A 246 -17.18 -10.03 -0.20
CA ILE A 246 -17.28 -9.00 0.84
C ILE A 246 -17.47 -9.64 2.22
N ILE A 247 -18.46 -10.53 2.35
CA ILE A 247 -18.77 -11.19 3.63
C ILE A 247 -17.58 -12.07 4.08
N GLY A 248 -16.95 -12.80 3.16
CA GLY A 248 -15.75 -13.59 3.46
C GLY A 248 -14.62 -12.72 4.02
N LYS A 249 -14.32 -11.59 3.37
CA LYS A 249 -13.33 -10.63 3.87
C LYS A 249 -13.71 -10.06 5.24
N LYS A 250 -14.98 -9.68 5.44
CA LYS A 250 -15.46 -9.16 6.74
C LYS A 250 -15.38 -10.17 7.90
N ARG A 251 -15.45 -11.46 7.63
CA ARG A 251 -15.32 -12.52 8.64
C ARG A 251 -13.86 -12.87 9.00
N THR A 252 -12.89 -12.39 8.24
CA THR A 252 -11.47 -12.65 8.49
C THR A 252 -11.01 -12.00 9.78
N LEU A 253 -10.38 -12.77 10.66
CA LEU A 253 -9.75 -12.28 11.88
C LEU A 253 -8.33 -11.80 11.58
N VAL A 254 -8.05 -10.53 11.86
CA VAL A 254 -6.73 -9.93 11.57
C VAL A 254 -5.65 -10.60 12.37
N GLN A 255 -5.90 -10.88 13.66
CA GLN A 255 -4.93 -11.56 14.52
C GLN A 255 -4.51 -12.93 13.96
N GLN A 256 -5.47 -13.73 13.48
CA GLN A 256 -5.17 -15.04 12.88
C GLN A 256 -4.37 -14.88 11.60
N LEU A 257 -4.83 -14.03 10.68
CA LEU A 257 -4.15 -13.75 9.41
C LEU A 257 -2.72 -13.25 9.64
N TYR A 258 -2.52 -12.34 10.60
CA TYR A 258 -1.21 -11.82 10.96
C TYR A 258 -0.26 -12.94 11.44
N ARG A 259 -0.76 -13.87 12.28
CA ARG A 259 0.01 -15.04 12.74
C ARG A 259 0.41 -15.95 11.57
N GLU A 260 -0.54 -16.27 10.69
CA GLU A 260 -0.28 -17.10 9.51
C GLU A 260 0.82 -16.48 8.62
N LYS A 261 0.73 -15.18 8.35
CA LYS A 261 1.71 -14.48 7.50
C LYS A 261 3.07 -14.30 8.16
N PHE A 262 3.11 -14.14 9.45
CA PHE A 262 4.34 -14.12 10.22
C PHE A 262 5.09 -15.47 10.15
N GLU A 263 4.40 -16.59 10.36
CA GLU A 263 5.01 -17.91 10.28
C GLU A 263 5.46 -18.25 8.85
N GLU A 264 4.68 -17.84 7.84
CA GLU A 264 5.05 -17.97 6.43
C GLU A 264 6.35 -17.20 6.11
N TYR A 265 6.48 -15.97 6.61
CA TYR A 265 7.71 -15.19 6.45
C TYR A 265 8.91 -15.85 7.13
N LYS A 266 8.76 -16.29 8.38
CA LYS A 266 9.84 -16.98 9.11
C LYS A 266 10.33 -18.22 8.38
N ALA A 267 9.40 -19.03 7.83
CA ALA A 267 9.72 -20.25 7.11
C ALA A 267 10.49 -20.00 5.79
N ASN A 268 10.25 -18.85 5.15
CA ASN A 268 10.83 -18.49 3.85
C ASN A 268 11.98 -17.48 3.95
N TYR A 269 12.31 -17.02 5.14
CA TYR A 269 13.35 -16.01 5.34
C TYR A 269 14.73 -16.51 4.87
N LYS A 270 15.42 -15.66 4.13
CA LYS A 270 16.81 -15.87 3.72
C LYS A 270 17.57 -14.55 3.91
N ALA A 271 18.67 -14.58 4.62
CA ALA A 271 19.53 -13.41 4.77
C ALA A 271 20.09 -12.97 3.40
N GLY A 272 20.05 -11.66 3.16
CA GLY A 272 20.59 -11.04 1.95
C GLY A 272 21.93 -10.34 2.18
N ASN A 273 22.19 -9.28 1.42
CA ASN A 273 23.40 -8.46 1.52
C ASN A 273 23.25 -7.37 2.59
N ILE A 274 24.20 -7.27 3.51
CA ILE A 274 24.21 -6.26 4.59
C ILE A 274 24.31 -4.81 4.12
N ALA A 275 24.70 -4.58 2.86
CA ALA A 275 24.80 -3.24 2.29
C ALA A 275 23.49 -2.73 1.66
N ASN A 276 22.45 -3.55 1.64
CA ASN A 276 21.15 -3.11 1.12
C ASN A 276 20.57 -1.99 1.98
N LYS A 277 19.90 -1.01 1.34
CA LYS A 277 19.34 0.14 2.04
C LYS A 277 18.07 0.67 1.39
N ALA A 278 17.13 1.11 2.21
CA ALA A 278 15.90 1.78 1.80
C ALA A 278 15.96 3.29 2.09
N PHE A 279 15.32 4.09 1.21
CA PHE A 279 15.17 5.53 1.35
C PHE A 279 13.68 5.91 1.25
N ASN A 280 13.30 7.00 1.93
CA ASN A 280 11.96 7.58 1.86
C ASN A 280 12.07 9.06 1.49
N LEU A 281 12.39 9.32 0.24
CA LEU A 281 12.66 10.68 -0.27
C LEU A 281 11.99 10.90 -1.64
N ASP A 282 11.75 12.16 -1.98
CA ASP A 282 11.56 12.52 -3.38
C ASP A 282 12.84 12.18 -4.15
N TYR A 283 12.71 11.57 -5.33
CA TYR A 283 13.87 11.15 -6.13
C TYR A 283 14.82 12.30 -6.47
N LYS A 284 14.29 13.53 -6.59
CA LYS A 284 15.09 14.73 -6.86
C LYS A 284 16.01 15.05 -5.68
N ILE A 285 15.47 14.94 -4.47
CA ILE A 285 16.25 15.15 -3.24
C ILE A 285 17.30 14.07 -3.12
N LEU A 286 16.92 12.80 -3.28
CA LEU A 286 17.83 11.67 -3.17
C LEU A 286 19.00 11.78 -4.16
N LEU A 287 18.69 11.95 -5.45
CA LEU A 287 19.72 11.99 -6.51
C LEU A 287 20.57 13.28 -6.50
N SER A 288 20.12 14.32 -5.81
CA SER A 288 20.89 15.57 -5.63
C SER A 288 21.76 15.54 -4.37
N ASP A 289 21.63 14.54 -3.51
CA ASP A 289 22.40 14.44 -2.29
C ASP A 289 23.83 13.96 -2.58
N PRO A 290 24.89 14.70 -2.20
CA PRO A 290 26.27 14.25 -2.32
C PRO A 290 26.54 12.89 -1.64
N ALA A 291 25.83 12.58 -0.54
CA ALA A 291 25.94 11.30 0.14
C ALA A 291 25.42 10.14 -0.72
N PHE A 292 24.41 10.36 -1.55
CA PHE A 292 23.95 9.37 -2.52
C PHE A 292 25.03 9.07 -3.56
N LYS A 293 25.66 10.11 -4.12
CA LYS A 293 26.74 9.96 -5.10
C LYS A 293 27.91 9.15 -4.55
N ALA A 294 28.21 9.29 -3.26
CA ALA A 294 29.29 8.54 -2.60
C ALA A 294 29.01 7.03 -2.48
N LEU A 295 27.77 6.58 -2.68
CA LEU A 295 27.43 5.15 -2.70
C LEU A 295 27.92 4.44 -3.96
N ASN A 296 28.31 5.16 -5.01
CA ASN A 296 28.81 4.63 -6.28
C ASN A 296 27.90 3.57 -6.88
N ILE A 297 26.60 3.85 -6.93
CA ILE A 297 25.61 2.93 -7.49
C ILE A 297 25.80 2.85 -9.02
N ASN A 298 25.66 1.65 -9.58
CA ASN A 298 25.86 1.43 -11.02
C ASN A 298 24.62 1.72 -11.85
N THR A 299 23.45 1.24 -11.41
CA THR A 299 22.25 1.23 -12.24
C THR A 299 21.02 1.68 -11.47
N ALA A 300 20.22 2.55 -12.09
CA ALA A 300 18.88 2.90 -11.63
C ALA A 300 17.82 2.11 -12.40
N TYR A 301 16.94 1.40 -11.69
CA TYR A 301 15.67 0.94 -12.21
C TYR A 301 14.62 2.03 -12.00
N ILE A 302 13.81 2.27 -13.03
CA ILE A 302 12.90 3.42 -13.12
C ILE A 302 11.54 2.95 -13.61
N ASP A 303 10.55 2.95 -12.74
CA ASP A 303 9.14 2.64 -13.04
C ASP A 303 8.21 3.71 -12.43
N PRO A 304 8.24 4.94 -12.95
CA PRO A 304 7.46 6.04 -12.41
C PRO A 304 5.97 5.86 -12.77
N PRO A 305 5.05 6.52 -12.05
CA PRO A 305 3.66 6.54 -12.47
C PRO A 305 3.54 7.16 -13.87
N TYR A 306 2.85 6.49 -14.78
CA TYR A 306 2.72 6.88 -16.19
C TYR A 306 1.28 7.24 -16.63
N THR A 307 0.33 7.23 -15.68
CA THR A 307 -1.07 7.62 -15.93
C THR A 307 -1.45 8.84 -15.10
N ASN A 308 -2.60 9.46 -15.38
CA ASN A 308 -3.14 10.56 -14.56
C ASN A 308 -3.63 10.13 -13.16
N ALA A 309 -3.50 8.86 -12.82
CA ALA A 309 -3.90 8.31 -11.54
C ALA A 309 -2.74 8.32 -10.55
N HIS A 310 -2.79 9.20 -9.56
CA HIS A 310 -1.77 9.25 -8.52
C HIS A 310 -1.80 7.99 -7.65
N TYR A 311 -0.68 7.31 -7.51
CA TYR A 311 -0.54 6.11 -6.66
C TYR A 311 -0.85 6.41 -5.18
N SER A 312 -0.58 7.62 -4.70
CA SER A 312 -0.95 8.08 -3.37
C SER A 312 -2.46 8.00 -3.09
N ARG A 313 -3.32 8.01 -4.13
CA ARG A 313 -4.75 7.77 -4.02
C ARG A 313 -5.06 6.29 -3.82
N PHE A 314 -4.32 5.40 -4.49
CA PHE A 314 -4.55 3.96 -4.41
C PHE A 314 -4.06 3.35 -3.10
N TYR A 315 -3.07 3.97 -2.46
CA TYR A 315 -2.41 3.44 -1.26
C TYR A 315 -2.49 4.38 -0.05
N HIS A 316 -3.48 5.28 -0.02
CA HIS A 316 -3.66 6.24 1.07
C HIS A 316 -3.89 5.59 2.44
N ILE A 317 -4.54 4.40 2.49
CA ILE A 317 -4.82 3.71 3.75
C ILE A 317 -3.54 3.11 4.37
N PRO A 318 -2.69 2.35 3.65
CA PRO A 318 -1.38 1.95 4.18
C PRO A 318 -0.50 3.13 4.59
N GLU A 319 -0.51 4.23 3.81
CA GLU A 319 0.20 5.45 4.17
C GLU A 319 -0.30 6.05 5.49
N THR A 320 -1.62 6.06 5.69
CA THR A 320 -2.24 6.52 6.93
C THR A 320 -1.94 5.59 8.10
N LEU A 321 -1.83 4.27 7.88
CA LEU A 321 -1.41 3.33 8.92
C LEU A 321 -0.01 3.66 9.44
N VAL A 322 0.93 3.89 8.53
CA VAL A 322 2.34 4.15 8.89
C VAL A 322 2.50 5.50 9.58
N LYS A 323 1.84 6.54 9.07
CA LYS A 323 1.89 7.89 9.66
C LYS A 323 1.12 8.01 10.96
N TYR A 324 0.02 7.31 11.07
CA TYR A 324 -0.92 7.29 12.20
C TYR A 324 -1.28 8.69 12.75
N ASP A 325 -1.56 9.64 11.85
CA ASP A 325 -1.60 11.07 12.13
C ASP A 325 -2.99 11.72 12.06
N TYR A 326 -4.06 10.92 11.93
CA TYR A 326 -5.47 11.37 11.86
C TYR A 326 -5.69 12.49 10.84
N PRO A 327 -5.38 12.30 9.55
CA PRO A 327 -5.36 13.34 8.55
C PRO A 327 -6.73 13.96 8.29
N GLU A 328 -6.75 15.15 7.67
CA GLU A 328 -7.93 15.63 6.95
C GLU A 328 -8.23 14.66 5.79
N ILE A 329 -9.51 14.34 5.59
CA ILE A 329 -9.94 13.42 4.54
C ILE A 329 -11.00 14.07 3.64
N GLU A 330 -11.01 13.64 2.37
CA GLU A 330 -11.94 14.13 1.37
C GLU A 330 -12.54 12.99 0.54
N TYR A 331 -13.68 13.26 -0.07
CA TYR A 331 -14.42 12.36 -0.94
C TYR A 331 -14.86 11.05 -0.28
N PHE A 332 -15.69 10.30 -1.00
CA PHE A 332 -16.19 8.98 -0.60
C PHE A 332 -15.07 7.96 -0.29
N GLY A 333 -13.94 8.09 -0.98
CA GLY A 333 -12.75 7.26 -0.73
C GLY A 333 -11.97 7.62 0.53
N ARG A 334 -12.36 8.68 1.26
CA ARG A 334 -11.68 9.15 2.49
C ARG A 334 -10.19 9.36 2.30
N TYR A 335 -9.82 10.00 1.17
CA TYR A 335 -8.43 10.28 0.84
C TYR A 335 -7.85 11.34 1.76
N ARG A 336 -6.60 11.17 2.13
CA ARG A 336 -5.80 12.23 2.77
C ARG A 336 -5.73 13.46 1.85
N THR A 337 -5.94 14.65 2.39
CA THR A 337 -5.85 15.91 1.62
C THR A 337 -4.40 16.28 1.29
N ASP A 338 -3.45 15.86 2.14
CA ASP A 338 -2.00 16.08 2.03
C ASP A 338 -1.26 14.99 1.22
N ARG A 339 -1.98 14.15 0.46
CA ARG A 339 -1.35 13.10 -0.33
C ARG A 339 -0.41 13.64 -1.40
N TYR A 340 0.71 12.97 -1.58
CA TYR A 340 1.69 13.32 -2.61
C TYR A 340 1.08 13.31 -4.02
N GLN A 341 1.37 14.35 -4.78
CA GLN A 341 0.99 14.47 -6.18
C GLN A 341 2.24 14.44 -7.05
N SER A 342 2.46 13.33 -7.74
CA SER A 342 3.60 13.16 -8.62
C SER A 342 3.46 14.02 -9.88
N GLY A 343 4.53 14.73 -10.25
CA GLY A 343 4.60 15.48 -11.52
C GLY A 343 4.50 14.57 -12.74
N PHE A 344 4.92 13.31 -12.62
CA PHE A 344 4.73 12.29 -13.67
C PHE A 344 3.25 12.01 -13.99
N CYS A 345 2.33 12.27 -13.07
CA CYS A 345 0.88 12.12 -13.26
C CYS A 345 0.20 13.39 -13.81
N ILE A 346 0.93 14.46 -14.07
CA ILE A 346 0.41 15.76 -14.52
C ILE A 346 0.91 16.01 -15.94
N LYS A 347 -0.01 16.03 -16.92
CA LYS A 347 0.33 16.12 -18.35
C LYS A 347 1.29 17.27 -18.70
N SER A 348 1.11 18.45 -18.09
CA SER A 348 1.97 19.61 -18.32
C SER A 348 3.35 19.53 -17.68
N GLN A 349 3.59 18.56 -16.80
CA GLN A 349 4.84 18.41 -16.03
C GLN A 349 5.60 17.14 -16.38
N ALA A 350 4.91 16.09 -16.83
CA ALA A 350 5.46 14.75 -16.96
C ALA A 350 6.74 14.68 -17.81
N LEU A 351 6.80 15.39 -18.94
CA LEU A 351 7.98 15.41 -19.81
C LEU A 351 9.19 16.03 -19.12
N GLU A 352 8.98 17.12 -18.38
CA GLU A 352 10.04 17.79 -17.64
C GLU A 352 10.49 16.99 -16.41
N GLU A 353 9.58 16.23 -15.79
CA GLU A 353 9.91 15.26 -14.76
C GLU A 353 10.85 14.18 -15.29
N PHE A 354 10.57 13.62 -16.49
CA PHE A 354 11.48 12.65 -17.12
C PHE A 354 12.84 13.26 -17.48
N ARG A 355 12.87 14.49 -17.99
CA ARG A 355 14.14 15.19 -18.26
C ARG A 355 14.96 15.37 -16.97
N THR A 356 14.30 15.85 -15.92
CA THR A 356 14.96 16.04 -14.61
C THR A 356 15.51 14.73 -14.07
N LEU A 357 14.72 13.64 -14.14
CA LEU A 357 15.12 12.32 -13.66
C LEU A 357 16.35 11.81 -14.41
N LEU A 358 16.34 11.81 -15.75
CA LEU A 358 17.44 11.28 -16.57
C LEU A 358 18.70 12.17 -16.47
N ARG A 359 18.54 13.49 -16.36
CA ARG A 359 19.64 14.40 -16.06
C ARG A 359 20.32 14.03 -14.75
N LEU A 360 19.55 13.86 -13.68
CA LEU A 360 20.10 13.47 -12.37
C LEU A 360 20.72 12.08 -12.38
N CYS A 361 20.16 11.12 -13.09
CA CYS A 361 20.79 9.81 -13.29
C CYS A 361 22.15 9.95 -13.99
N LYS A 362 22.21 10.77 -15.05
CA LYS A 362 23.45 11.03 -15.79
C LYS A 362 24.52 11.72 -14.93
N GLU A 363 24.14 12.72 -14.12
CA GLU A 363 25.03 13.43 -13.18
C GLU A 363 25.61 12.51 -12.10
N ASN A 364 24.89 11.45 -11.74
CA ASN A 364 25.35 10.40 -10.82
C ASN A 364 26.03 9.22 -11.53
N SER A 365 26.30 9.32 -12.84
CA SER A 365 26.94 8.26 -13.64
C SER A 365 26.20 6.94 -13.68
N LEU A 366 24.87 6.95 -13.48
CA LEU A 366 24.02 5.76 -13.46
C LEU A 366 23.72 5.27 -14.88
N HIS A 367 23.74 3.96 -15.11
CA HIS A 367 22.92 3.36 -16.14
C HIS A 367 21.45 3.50 -15.75
N ALA A 368 20.54 3.65 -16.73
CA ALA A 368 19.10 3.69 -16.44
C ALA A 368 18.39 2.55 -17.19
N VAL A 369 17.58 1.79 -16.45
CA VAL A 369 16.68 0.77 -17.00
C VAL A 369 15.27 1.21 -16.66
N ILE A 370 14.51 1.59 -17.69
CA ILE A 370 13.18 2.17 -17.55
C ILE A 370 12.13 1.16 -18.01
N SER A 371 11.14 0.88 -17.19
CA SER A 371 9.91 0.19 -17.56
C SER A 371 8.85 1.22 -17.90
N TYR A 372 8.19 1.09 -19.05
CA TYR A 372 7.14 2.01 -19.47
C TYR A 372 6.07 1.29 -20.29
N SER A 373 4.81 1.52 -19.98
CA SER A 373 3.68 0.95 -20.71
C SER A 373 3.18 1.92 -21.77
N ASP A 374 2.88 1.41 -22.98
CA ASP A 374 2.27 2.20 -24.05
C ASP A 374 0.79 1.82 -24.17
N THR A 375 -0.03 2.50 -23.39
CA THR A 375 -1.49 2.36 -23.41
C THR A 375 -2.15 3.71 -23.64
N ALA A 376 -3.38 3.70 -24.10
CA ALA A 376 -4.17 4.93 -24.29
C ALA A 376 -4.37 5.76 -23.00
N GLN A 377 -4.00 5.22 -21.84
CA GLN A 377 -4.07 5.91 -20.54
C GLN A 377 -2.75 6.58 -20.15
N CYS A 378 -1.66 6.32 -20.88
CA CYS A 378 -0.36 6.92 -20.58
C CYS A 378 -0.37 8.41 -20.93
N ILE A 379 0.30 9.19 -20.09
CA ILE A 379 0.36 10.66 -20.25
C ILE A 379 1.29 11.06 -21.37
N LEU A 380 2.42 10.38 -21.50
CA LEU A 380 3.41 10.61 -22.55
C LEU A 380 3.44 9.44 -23.54
N PRO A 381 3.56 9.72 -24.83
CA PRO A 381 3.87 8.70 -25.83
C PRO A 381 5.29 8.17 -25.63
N ILE A 382 5.55 6.95 -26.09
CA ILE A 382 6.87 6.30 -25.93
C ILE A 382 7.97 7.07 -26.69
N GLU A 383 7.61 7.73 -27.78
CA GLU A 383 8.53 8.55 -28.59
C GLU A 383 9.12 9.71 -27.78
N ASP A 384 8.32 10.37 -26.93
CA ASP A 384 8.78 11.46 -26.06
C ASP A 384 9.77 10.94 -25.05
N ILE A 385 9.49 9.80 -24.40
CA ILE A 385 10.40 9.16 -23.43
C ILE A 385 11.71 8.78 -24.13
N THR A 386 11.63 8.15 -25.31
CA THR A 386 12.79 7.75 -26.10
C THR A 386 13.65 8.95 -26.48
N SER A 387 13.02 10.04 -26.87
CA SER A 387 13.70 11.30 -27.23
C SER A 387 14.50 11.84 -26.05
N VAL A 388 13.91 11.86 -24.86
CA VAL A 388 14.60 12.31 -23.64
C VAL A 388 15.73 11.35 -23.27
N CYS A 389 15.57 10.03 -23.42
CA CYS A 389 16.66 9.08 -23.22
C CYS A 389 17.85 9.35 -24.16
N GLN A 390 17.57 9.64 -25.44
CA GLN A 390 18.60 9.98 -26.42
C GLN A 390 19.27 11.34 -26.16
N GLU A 391 18.54 12.31 -25.61
CA GLU A 391 19.09 13.61 -25.19
C GLU A 391 20.25 13.45 -24.19
N TYR A 392 20.10 12.54 -23.20
CA TYR A 392 21.10 12.36 -22.12
C TYR A 392 22.08 11.22 -22.36
N TYR A 393 21.68 10.14 -23.06
CA TYR A 393 22.50 8.94 -23.25
C TYR A 393 22.92 8.72 -24.71
N HIS A 394 22.52 9.61 -25.62
CA HIS A 394 22.89 9.61 -27.04
C HIS A 394 22.58 8.26 -27.73
N ASN A 395 23.55 7.69 -28.43
CA ASN A 395 23.42 6.42 -29.16
C ASN A 395 23.46 5.16 -28.26
N ASN A 396 23.48 5.33 -26.93
CA ASN A 396 23.58 4.21 -25.99
C ASN A 396 22.22 3.83 -25.39
N VAL A 397 21.16 4.00 -26.16
CA VAL A 397 19.78 3.68 -25.78
C VAL A 397 19.33 2.45 -26.58
N LEU A 398 18.93 1.39 -25.87
CA LEU A 398 18.32 0.19 -26.42
C LEU A 398 16.85 0.14 -25.99
N ILE A 399 15.96 -0.13 -26.92
CA ILE A 399 14.50 -0.23 -26.65
C ILE A 399 14.06 -1.62 -27.00
N GLU A 400 13.51 -2.32 -26.05
CA GLU A 400 12.94 -3.65 -26.20
C GLU A 400 11.43 -3.61 -25.95
N ASN A 401 10.67 -4.25 -26.83
CA ASN A 401 9.22 -4.38 -26.68
C ASN A 401 8.90 -5.76 -26.09
N VAL A 402 8.23 -5.77 -24.95
CA VAL A 402 7.80 -6.98 -24.27
C VAL A 402 6.28 -7.06 -24.33
N ALA A 403 5.76 -8.10 -24.98
CA ALA A 403 4.32 -8.35 -24.99
C ALA A 403 3.84 -8.75 -23.59
N HIS A 404 3.05 -7.91 -22.94
CA HIS A 404 2.48 -8.18 -21.63
C HIS A 404 0.95 -8.11 -21.66
N MET A 405 0.30 -9.06 -20.95
CA MET A 405 -1.15 -9.01 -20.77
C MET A 405 -1.49 -8.17 -19.54
N TYR A 406 -1.90 -6.93 -19.77
CA TYR A 406 -2.25 -5.97 -18.72
C TYR A 406 -3.65 -6.24 -18.16
N ARG A 407 -3.81 -6.16 -16.84
CA ARG A 407 -5.10 -6.02 -16.18
C ARG A 407 -5.31 -4.55 -15.82
N ASN A 408 -6.23 -3.88 -16.50
CA ASN A 408 -6.60 -2.52 -16.15
C ASN A 408 -7.14 -2.46 -14.70
N PHE A 409 -6.59 -1.57 -13.87
CA PHE A 409 -7.09 -1.31 -12.53
C PHE A 409 -8.56 -0.87 -12.61
N GLY A 410 -9.47 -1.70 -12.06
CA GLY A 410 -10.87 -1.34 -11.84
C GLY A 410 -11.83 -1.47 -13.03
N GLN A 411 -11.40 -1.94 -14.22
CA GLN A 411 -12.30 -2.22 -15.34
C GLN A 411 -12.51 -3.72 -15.57
N LYS A 412 -13.63 -4.08 -16.26
CA LYS A 412 -13.96 -5.46 -16.65
C LYS A 412 -12.76 -6.12 -17.34
N PRO A 413 -12.62 -7.46 -17.28
CA PRO A 413 -11.48 -8.21 -17.79
C PRO A 413 -11.42 -8.24 -19.33
N ASN A 414 -11.39 -7.10 -19.97
CA ASN A 414 -10.88 -7.00 -21.34
C ASN A 414 -9.37 -7.01 -21.23
N ARG A 415 -8.78 -8.18 -21.49
CA ARG A 415 -7.34 -8.34 -21.67
C ARG A 415 -6.93 -7.52 -22.90
N VAL A 416 -6.49 -6.30 -22.67
CA VAL A 416 -5.84 -5.50 -23.70
C VAL A 416 -4.38 -5.95 -23.74
N LEU A 417 -3.91 -6.39 -24.89
CA LEU A 417 -2.48 -6.56 -25.14
C LEU A 417 -1.86 -5.16 -25.06
N ALA A 418 -1.24 -4.85 -23.92
CA ALA A 418 -0.43 -3.65 -23.78
C ALA A 418 0.99 -3.98 -24.24
N LYS A 419 1.59 -3.06 -24.96
CA LYS A 419 3.02 -3.10 -25.24
C LYS A 419 3.73 -2.51 -24.03
N GLU A 420 4.60 -3.26 -23.43
CA GLU A 420 5.49 -2.79 -22.38
C GLU A 420 6.89 -2.64 -22.97
N TYR A 421 7.49 -1.50 -22.72
CA TYR A 421 8.83 -1.18 -23.21
C TYR A 421 9.82 -1.24 -22.06
N ILE A 422 10.95 -1.86 -22.30
CA ILE A 422 12.13 -1.76 -21.44
C ILE A 422 13.18 -0.95 -22.22
N ILE A 423 13.50 0.21 -21.66
CA ILE A 423 14.46 1.13 -22.25
C ILE A 423 15.74 1.06 -21.40
N THR A 424 16.83 0.66 -22.03
CA THR A 424 18.14 0.56 -21.38
C THR A 424 19.04 1.68 -21.87
N CYS A 425 19.47 2.54 -20.97
CA CYS A 425 20.36 3.68 -21.23
C CYS A 425 21.73 3.41 -20.58
N LYS A 426 22.79 3.24 -21.38
CA LYS A 426 24.13 2.99 -20.87
C LYS A 426 24.89 4.31 -20.65
N HIS A 427 25.32 4.54 -19.43
CA HIS A 427 26.31 5.59 -19.16
C HIS A 427 27.63 5.18 -19.81
N LYS A 428 28.26 6.08 -20.57
CA LYS A 428 29.65 5.94 -21.02
C LYS A 428 30.50 6.81 -20.14
N GLU A 429 31.60 6.26 -19.69
CA GLU A 429 32.70 6.98 -19.06
C GLU A 429 33.26 8.08 -19.98
#